data_c91ffa414294bcbf06fafa148217a269
#
_entry.id   c91ffa414294bcbf06fafa148217a269
#
_cell.length_a   1.000
_cell.length_b   1.000
_cell.length_c   1.000
_cell.angle_alpha   90.00
_cell.angle_beta   90.00
_cell.angle_gamma   90.00
#
_symmetry.space_group_name_H-M   'P 1'
#
loop_
_entity.id
_entity.type
_entity.pdbx_description
1 polymer ?
#
loop_
_entity_poly.entity_id
_entity_poly.type
_entity_poly.pdbx_seq_one_letter_code
_entity_poly.pdbx_strand_id
1 'polypeptide(L)'
;VTLSLLVNDTVKQSVTLSTSNQKAADWANFDEIELNKGDVIRVTASCNSNPSKPSVHVTPIITYVDKAVVDTEAPDAPTAVRTADVTETTAHVAWEAALDNVATTGYNVYVNGEKVNTELVTATEYDLTGLTPATDYSVEIEAVDAAENVSEKSEAATFTTAKAVDTEAPSVPTD
;
A
#
# COMPACT_ATOMS: atom_id res chain seq x y z
N VAL A 1 1.30 1.10 -46.62
CA VAL A 1 1.51 -0.03 -45.69
C VAL A 1 0.75 0.26 -44.41
N THR A 2 -0.04 -0.68 -43.95
CA THR A 2 -0.67 -0.58 -42.63
C THR A 2 0.01 -1.55 -41.69
N LEU A 3 0.49 -1.04 -40.56
CA LEU A 3 0.97 -1.83 -39.46
C LEU A 3 -0.16 -1.99 -38.43
N SER A 4 -0.41 -3.19 -37.99
CA SER A 4 -1.42 -3.47 -36.99
C SER A 4 -0.80 -4.23 -35.83
N LEU A 5 -1.10 -3.76 -34.61
CA LEU A 5 -0.77 -4.44 -33.37
C LEU A 5 -2.00 -5.23 -32.91
N LEU A 6 -1.83 -6.52 -32.72
CA LEU A 6 -2.88 -7.42 -32.28
C LEU A 6 -2.53 -8.00 -30.92
N VAL A 7 -3.54 -8.16 -30.09
CA VAL A 7 -3.46 -8.94 -28.86
C VAL A 7 -4.49 -10.06 -28.97
N ASN A 8 -4.04 -11.29 -28.81
CA ASN A 8 -4.88 -12.50 -28.99
C ASN A 8 -5.67 -12.48 -30.30
N ASP A 9 -4.97 -12.17 -31.40
CA ASP A 9 -5.52 -12.04 -32.77
C ASP A 9 -6.58 -10.92 -32.94
N THR A 10 -6.80 -10.09 -31.94
CA THR A 10 -7.68 -8.91 -32.05
C THR A 10 -6.83 -7.67 -32.30
N VAL A 11 -7.14 -6.92 -33.38
CA VAL A 11 -6.46 -5.66 -33.65
C VAL A 11 -6.79 -4.64 -32.58
N LYS A 12 -5.79 -4.16 -31.87
CA LYS A 12 -5.91 -3.11 -30.86
C LYS A 12 -5.61 -1.74 -31.43
N GLN A 13 -4.58 -1.65 -32.25
CA GLN A 13 -4.16 -0.40 -32.89
C GLN A 13 -3.67 -0.65 -34.31
N SER A 14 -3.80 0.37 -35.15
CA SER A 14 -3.27 0.33 -36.53
C SER A 14 -2.73 1.69 -36.92
N VAL A 15 -1.57 1.69 -37.60
CA VAL A 15 -0.94 2.89 -38.16
C VAL A 15 -0.73 2.68 -39.65
N THR A 16 -1.15 3.65 -40.46
CA THR A 16 -0.93 3.62 -41.91
C THR A 16 0.21 4.54 -42.28
N LEU A 17 1.25 3.97 -42.89
CA LEU A 17 2.39 4.70 -43.42
C LEU A 17 2.12 5.07 -44.88
N SER A 18 2.24 6.35 -45.24
CA SER A 18 2.07 6.81 -46.62
C SER A 18 3.30 6.45 -47.45
N THR A 19 3.09 6.10 -48.73
CA THR A 19 4.08 5.43 -49.60
C THR A 19 4.95 6.37 -50.42
N SER A 20 4.88 7.69 -50.24
CA SER A 20 5.69 8.62 -51.01
C SER A 20 7.02 8.94 -50.32
N ASN A 21 8.09 8.30 -50.73
CA ASN A 21 9.49 8.60 -50.35
C ASN A 21 9.93 8.20 -48.93
N GLN A 22 9.87 6.94 -48.62
CA GLN A 22 10.34 6.53 -47.32
C GLN A 22 11.80 6.12 -47.28
N LYS A 23 12.60 6.96 -46.63
CA LYS A 23 13.89 6.56 -46.07
C LYS A 23 13.63 5.90 -44.73
N ALA A 24 14.54 5.04 -44.28
CA ALA A 24 14.50 4.13 -43.12
C ALA A 24 14.26 4.78 -41.71
N ALA A 25 13.51 5.86 -41.61
CA ALA A 25 13.36 6.63 -40.38
C ALA A 25 11.92 6.98 -39.98
N ASP A 26 10.91 6.41 -40.62
CA ASP A 26 9.54 6.65 -40.17
C ASP A 26 9.18 5.62 -39.10
N TRP A 27 9.20 6.06 -37.86
CA TRP A 27 8.78 5.27 -36.71
C TRP A 27 7.25 5.34 -36.56
N ALA A 28 6.59 4.19 -36.57
CA ALA A 28 5.21 4.09 -36.15
C ALA A 28 5.22 3.76 -34.64
N ASN A 29 4.65 4.63 -33.86
CA ASN A 29 4.44 4.36 -32.44
C ASN A 29 3.02 3.84 -32.23
N PHE A 30 2.90 2.82 -31.42
CA PHE A 30 1.65 2.39 -30.85
C PHE A 30 1.57 2.94 -29.43
N ASP A 31 0.37 3.33 -29.02
CA ASP A 31 0.12 3.77 -27.67
C ASP A 31 0.22 2.58 -26.70
N GLU A 32 0.30 2.86 -25.41
CA GLU A 32 0.31 1.84 -24.37
C GLU A 32 -0.93 0.94 -24.44
N ILE A 33 -0.73 -0.35 -24.30
CA ILE A 33 -1.79 -1.36 -24.27
C ILE A 33 -1.60 -2.21 -23.02
N GLU A 34 -2.64 -2.37 -22.26
CA GLU A 34 -2.63 -3.28 -21.12
C GLU A 34 -2.62 -4.73 -21.61
N LEU A 35 -1.71 -5.52 -21.05
CA LEU A 35 -1.51 -6.93 -21.36
C LEU A 35 -1.64 -7.75 -20.08
N ASN A 36 -2.31 -8.88 -20.16
CA ASN A 36 -2.39 -9.85 -19.09
C ASN A 36 -1.36 -10.97 -19.30
N LYS A 37 -1.03 -11.67 -18.22
CA LYS A 37 -0.17 -12.84 -18.30
C LYS A 37 -0.76 -13.88 -19.26
N GLY A 38 0.01 -14.23 -20.30
CA GLY A 38 -0.40 -15.20 -21.32
C GLY A 38 -0.95 -14.58 -22.60
N ASP A 39 -1.11 -13.25 -22.67
CA ASP A 39 -1.49 -12.58 -23.90
C ASP A 39 -0.42 -12.74 -24.98
N VAL A 40 -0.85 -12.99 -26.21
CA VAL A 40 0.01 -13.12 -27.37
C VAL A 40 -0.02 -11.82 -28.19
N ILE A 41 1.14 -11.20 -28.35
CA ILE A 41 1.30 -9.99 -29.16
C ILE A 41 1.74 -10.39 -30.57
N ARG A 42 1.08 -9.83 -31.58
CA ARG A 42 1.44 -9.97 -32.98
C ARG A 42 1.46 -8.61 -33.65
N VAL A 43 2.53 -8.33 -34.38
CA VAL A 43 2.60 -7.17 -35.27
C VAL A 43 2.50 -7.66 -36.72
N THR A 44 1.53 -7.15 -37.46
CA THR A 44 1.33 -7.50 -38.87
C THR A 44 1.52 -6.28 -39.75
N ALA A 45 2.07 -6.50 -40.90
CA ALA A 45 2.21 -5.50 -41.97
C ALA A 45 1.39 -5.94 -43.19
N SER A 46 0.43 -5.12 -43.60
CA SER A 46 -0.29 -5.34 -44.85
C SER A 46 0.13 -4.30 -45.91
N CYS A 47 0.49 -4.78 -47.10
CA CYS A 47 0.82 -3.95 -48.22
C CYS A 47 -0.28 -4.12 -49.26
N ASN A 48 -0.79 -3.02 -49.82
CA ASN A 48 -1.61 -3.13 -51.03
C ASN A 48 -0.76 -3.75 -52.14
N SER A 49 -1.25 -4.82 -52.72
CA SER A 49 -0.56 -5.68 -53.67
C SER A 49 -0.11 -4.92 -54.91
N ASN A 50 1.15 -4.52 -54.93
CA ASN A 50 1.86 -4.18 -56.17
C ASN A 50 3.06 -5.14 -56.29
N PRO A 51 3.04 -6.08 -57.23
CA PRO A 51 4.08 -7.11 -57.37
C PRO A 51 5.47 -6.57 -57.75
N SER A 52 5.58 -5.27 -58.01
CA SER A 52 6.83 -4.63 -58.40
C SER A 52 7.53 -3.85 -57.29
N LYS A 53 7.07 -3.95 -56.04
CA LYS A 53 7.68 -3.21 -54.94
C LYS A 53 8.35 -4.14 -53.92
N PRO A 54 9.49 -3.71 -53.35
CA PRO A 54 10.25 -4.54 -52.42
C PRO A 54 9.47 -4.83 -51.13
N SER A 55 9.81 -5.96 -50.50
CA SER A 55 9.28 -6.40 -49.24
C SER A 55 9.49 -5.35 -48.13
N VAL A 56 8.47 -5.12 -47.34
CA VAL A 56 8.58 -4.32 -46.13
C VAL A 56 9.22 -5.17 -45.04
N HIS A 57 10.34 -4.70 -44.51
CA HIS A 57 10.96 -5.29 -43.34
C HIS A 57 10.51 -4.51 -42.10
N VAL A 58 9.86 -5.17 -41.14
CA VAL A 58 9.41 -4.57 -39.90
C VAL A 58 10.23 -5.19 -38.77
N THR A 59 10.94 -4.34 -38.03
CA THR A 59 11.61 -4.75 -36.80
C THR A 59 10.88 -4.09 -35.61
N PRO A 60 9.97 -4.80 -34.95
CA PRO A 60 9.28 -4.24 -33.81
C PRO A 60 10.23 -4.15 -32.61
N ILE A 61 10.21 -3.03 -31.89
CA ILE A 61 10.79 -2.87 -30.59
C ILE A 61 9.59 -2.83 -29.61
N ILE A 62 9.50 -3.82 -28.73
CA ILE A 62 8.46 -3.89 -27.71
C ILE A 62 9.13 -3.59 -26.38
N THR A 63 8.76 -2.48 -25.76
CA THR A 63 9.19 -2.15 -24.41
C THR A 63 8.07 -2.55 -23.45
N TYR A 64 8.35 -3.50 -22.58
CA TYR A 64 7.46 -3.83 -21.49
C TYR A 64 7.71 -2.86 -20.32
N VAL A 65 6.69 -2.18 -19.91
CA VAL A 65 6.69 -1.39 -18.68
C VAL A 65 5.80 -2.12 -17.69
N ASP A 66 6.40 -2.59 -16.62
CA ASP A 66 5.64 -3.19 -15.52
C ASP A 66 4.79 -2.07 -14.89
N LYS A 67 3.48 -2.13 -15.10
CA LYS A 67 2.58 -1.22 -14.41
C LYS A 67 2.58 -1.64 -12.95
N ALA A 68 3.23 -0.85 -12.11
CA ALA A 68 3.12 -1.04 -10.68
C ALA A 68 1.63 -1.15 -10.32
N VAL A 69 1.23 -2.30 -9.81
CA VAL A 69 -0.10 -2.46 -9.24
C VAL A 69 -0.12 -1.56 -8.01
N VAL A 70 -0.83 -0.45 -8.10
CA VAL A 70 -1.04 0.42 -6.95
C VAL A 70 -1.97 -0.34 -6.02
N ASP A 71 -1.49 -0.65 -4.83
CA ASP A 71 -2.32 -1.21 -3.78
C ASP A 71 -3.30 -0.15 -3.30
N THR A 72 -4.56 -0.48 -3.26
CA THR A 72 -5.65 0.39 -2.81
C THR A 72 -6.53 -0.27 -1.76
N GLU A 73 -6.14 -1.47 -1.31
CA GLU A 73 -6.82 -2.21 -0.26
C GLU A 73 -6.16 -1.89 1.08
N ALA A 74 -6.96 -1.53 2.06
CA ALA A 74 -6.44 -1.25 3.40
C ALA A 74 -6.28 -2.55 4.19
N PRO A 75 -5.33 -2.64 5.13
CA PRO A 75 -5.23 -3.76 6.05
C PRO A 75 -6.53 -4.02 6.82
N ASP A 76 -6.69 -5.24 7.30
CA ASP A 76 -7.71 -5.54 8.31
C ASP A 76 -7.46 -4.75 9.60
N ALA A 77 -8.51 -4.44 10.34
CA ALA A 77 -8.38 -3.82 11.66
C ALA A 77 -7.61 -4.77 12.61
N PRO A 78 -6.62 -4.26 13.38
CA PRO A 78 -5.95 -5.05 14.40
C PRO A 78 -6.93 -5.65 15.41
N THR A 79 -6.65 -6.85 15.89
CA THR A 79 -7.52 -7.58 16.80
C THR A 79 -6.81 -7.95 18.10
N ALA A 80 -7.57 -8.45 19.08
CA ALA A 80 -7.06 -8.92 20.38
C ALA A 80 -6.17 -7.89 21.10
N VAL A 81 -6.53 -6.61 21.00
CA VAL A 81 -5.85 -5.55 21.75
C VAL A 81 -6.03 -5.81 23.24
N ARG A 82 -4.92 -5.87 23.97
CA ARG A 82 -4.87 -6.17 25.40
C ARG A 82 -3.86 -5.29 26.09
N THR A 83 -4.08 -5.04 27.38
CA THR A 83 -3.18 -4.28 28.24
C THR A 83 -2.64 -5.18 29.35
N ALA A 84 -1.39 -4.97 29.73
CA ALA A 84 -0.70 -5.65 30.82
C ALA A 84 0.21 -4.68 31.57
N ASP A 85 0.79 -5.11 32.68
CA ASP A 85 1.79 -4.39 33.47
C ASP A 85 1.40 -2.93 33.77
N VAL A 86 0.11 -2.74 34.08
CA VAL A 86 -0.45 -1.41 34.37
C VAL A 86 0.05 -0.92 35.72
N THR A 87 0.76 0.20 35.71
CA THR A 87 1.26 0.90 36.91
C THR A 87 0.50 2.21 37.13
N GLU A 88 1.04 3.08 37.96
CA GLU A 88 0.51 4.43 38.16
C GLU A 88 0.61 5.32 36.90
N THR A 89 1.66 5.12 36.11
CA THR A 89 2.03 6.03 35.03
C THR A 89 2.40 5.33 33.70
N THR A 90 2.32 3.99 33.66
CA THR A 90 2.67 3.18 32.48
C THR A 90 1.68 2.06 32.25
N ALA A 91 1.59 1.58 31.03
CA ALA A 91 0.89 0.35 30.67
C ALA A 91 1.55 -0.27 29.43
N HIS A 92 1.63 -1.58 29.38
CA HIS A 92 2.05 -2.32 28.18
C HIS A 92 0.81 -2.69 27.36
N VAL A 93 0.85 -2.41 26.04
CA VAL A 93 -0.23 -2.72 25.09
C VAL A 93 0.29 -3.72 24.07
N ALA A 94 -0.49 -4.76 23.77
CA ALA A 94 -0.16 -5.71 22.72
C ALA A 94 -1.42 -6.08 21.92
N TRP A 95 -1.22 -6.50 20.65
CA TRP A 95 -2.30 -6.86 19.72
C TRP A 95 -1.89 -7.99 18.78
N GLU A 96 -2.82 -8.54 18.02
CA GLU A 96 -2.53 -9.46 16.94
C GLU A 96 -2.23 -8.69 15.66
N ALA A 97 -1.28 -9.20 14.87
CA ALA A 97 -0.89 -8.57 13.60
C ALA A 97 -2.08 -8.50 12.64
N ALA A 98 -2.28 -7.34 12.04
CA ALA A 98 -3.27 -7.17 10.98
C ALA A 98 -2.85 -7.89 9.70
N LEU A 99 -3.82 -8.45 8.97
CA LEU A 99 -3.61 -9.06 7.67
C LEU A 99 -3.85 -8.03 6.56
N ASP A 100 -3.10 -8.18 5.48
CA ASP A 100 -3.21 -7.35 4.30
C ASP A 100 -2.87 -8.18 3.04
N ASN A 101 -3.38 -7.75 1.87
CA ASN A 101 -3.16 -8.42 0.59
C ASN A 101 -1.70 -8.31 0.10
N VAL A 102 -0.95 -7.29 0.54
CA VAL A 102 0.47 -7.10 0.23
C VAL A 102 1.32 -7.24 1.50
N ALA A 103 1.25 -6.30 2.42
CA ALA A 103 1.87 -6.37 3.76
C ALA A 103 1.52 -5.16 4.61
N THR A 104 1.18 -5.36 5.88
CA THR A 104 1.15 -4.32 6.90
C THR A 104 2.58 -3.86 7.22
N THR A 105 2.84 -2.55 7.20
CA THR A 105 4.16 -1.96 7.48
C THR A 105 4.30 -1.45 8.91
N GLY A 106 3.19 -1.16 9.58
CA GLY A 106 3.21 -0.71 10.97
C GLY A 106 1.85 -0.28 11.48
N TYR A 107 1.86 0.32 12.68
CA TYR A 107 0.65 0.64 13.41
C TYR A 107 0.66 2.06 13.97
N ASN A 108 -0.51 2.65 14.06
CA ASN A 108 -0.79 3.85 14.83
C ASN A 108 -1.48 3.44 16.13
N VAL A 109 -1.01 3.99 17.24
CA VAL A 109 -1.55 3.76 18.58
C VAL A 109 -2.31 5.01 19.02
N TYR A 110 -3.55 4.83 19.45
CA TYR A 110 -4.42 5.90 19.94
C TYR A 110 -4.76 5.66 21.41
N VAL A 111 -4.66 6.71 22.21
CA VAL A 111 -5.09 6.71 23.60
C VAL A 111 -6.16 7.78 23.77
N ASN A 112 -7.33 7.39 24.28
CA ASN A 112 -8.51 8.26 24.40
C ASN A 112 -8.84 9.02 23.09
N GLY A 113 -8.60 8.36 21.93
CA GLY A 113 -8.85 8.89 20.59
C GLY A 113 -7.72 9.75 20.02
N GLU A 114 -6.67 10.05 20.76
CA GLU A 114 -5.51 10.82 20.29
C GLU A 114 -4.34 9.89 19.91
N LYS A 115 -3.72 10.11 18.75
CA LYS A 115 -2.53 9.36 18.32
C LYS A 115 -1.32 9.71 19.17
N VAL A 116 -0.66 8.69 19.76
CA VAL A 116 0.46 8.87 20.70
C VAL A 116 1.84 8.56 20.12
N ASN A 117 1.93 7.84 19.00
CA ASN A 117 3.19 7.59 18.31
C ASN A 117 3.41 8.57 17.15
N THR A 118 4.64 9.06 16.95
CA THR A 118 5.03 9.92 15.82
C THR A 118 5.40 9.09 14.58
N GLU A 119 6.16 8.02 14.78
CA GLU A 119 6.55 7.06 13.75
C GLU A 119 5.70 5.80 13.87
N LEU A 120 5.50 5.06 12.78
CA LEU A 120 4.79 3.80 12.82
C LEU A 120 5.46 2.81 13.75
N VAL A 121 4.67 2.16 14.60
CA VAL A 121 5.14 1.04 15.45
C VAL A 121 5.21 -0.20 14.58
N THR A 122 6.40 -0.78 14.41
CA THR A 122 6.60 -1.98 13.57
C THR A 122 6.42 -3.29 14.34
N ALA A 123 6.42 -3.24 15.67
CA ALA A 123 6.07 -4.36 16.53
C ALA A 123 4.55 -4.44 16.76
N THR A 124 4.08 -5.55 17.31
CA THR A 124 2.70 -5.72 17.75
C THR A 124 2.51 -5.46 19.24
N GLU A 125 3.30 -4.57 19.77
CA GLU A 125 3.29 -4.12 21.17
C GLU A 125 3.79 -2.69 21.28
N TYR A 126 3.36 -1.99 22.33
CA TYR A 126 3.75 -0.60 22.60
C TYR A 126 3.65 -0.29 24.09
N ASP A 127 4.66 0.41 24.63
CA ASP A 127 4.68 0.85 26.02
C ASP A 127 4.15 2.28 26.14
N LEU A 128 3.04 2.43 26.83
CA LEU A 128 2.49 3.72 27.21
C LEU A 128 3.20 4.24 28.46
N THR A 129 3.60 5.51 28.41
CA THR A 129 4.27 6.19 29.53
C THR A 129 3.66 7.56 29.78
N GLY A 130 3.90 8.15 30.96
CA GLY A 130 3.42 9.49 31.30
C GLY A 130 1.91 9.55 31.55
N LEU A 131 1.29 8.41 31.90
CA LEU A 131 -0.10 8.34 32.25
C LEU A 131 -0.36 8.99 33.63
N THR A 132 -1.59 9.40 33.86
CA THR A 132 -2.04 9.94 35.13
C THR A 132 -2.51 8.81 36.04
N PRO A 133 -2.11 8.76 37.34
CA PRO A 133 -2.59 7.76 38.29
C PRO A 133 -4.12 7.78 38.49
N ALA A 134 -4.69 6.63 38.82
CA ALA A 134 -6.12 6.41 39.10
C ALA A 134 -7.04 6.96 37.98
N THR A 135 -6.62 6.83 36.72
CA THR A 135 -7.32 7.38 35.54
C THR A 135 -7.66 6.26 34.58
N ASP A 136 -8.85 6.35 33.98
CA ASP A 136 -9.33 5.42 32.97
C ASP A 136 -8.82 5.83 31.60
N TYR A 137 -8.37 4.84 30.83
CA TYR A 137 -7.87 5.00 29.49
C TYR A 137 -8.52 4.00 28.52
N SER A 138 -8.66 4.40 27.27
CA SER A 138 -9.01 3.51 26.18
C SER A 138 -7.90 3.52 25.13
N VAL A 139 -7.57 2.36 24.57
CA VAL A 139 -6.54 2.21 23.55
C VAL A 139 -7.15 1.55 22.31
N GLU A 140 -6.88 2.13 21.14
CA GLU A 140 -7.25 1.62 19.83
C GLU A 140 -6.02 1.60 18.93
N ILE A 141 -5.97 0.67 17.99
CA ILE A 141 -4.83 0.48 17.08
C ILE A 141 -5.35 0.53 15.64
N GLU A 142 -4.65 1.23 14.76
CA GLU A 142 -4.82 1.18 13.30
C GLU A 142 -3.60 0.54 12.65
N ALA A 143 -3.80 -0.24 11.61
CA ALA A 143 -2.74 -0.78 10.76
C ALA A 143 -2.53 0.10 9.52
N VAL A 144 -1.30 0.15 9.03
CA VAL A 144 -0.92 0.90 7.83
C VAL A 144 -0.07 -0.01 6.94
N ASP A 145 -0.34 -0.02 5.63
CA ASP A 145 0.42 -0.77 4.64
C ASP A 145 1.55 0.05 3.97
N ALA A 146 2.20 -0.52 2.95
CA ALA A 146 3.27 0.15 2.20
C ALA A 146 2.77 1.20 1.20
N ALA A 147 1.48 1.15 0.84
CA ALA A 147 0.84 2.12 -0.05
C ALA A 147 0.15 3.26 0.72
N GLU A 148 0.35 3.30 2.05
CA GLU A 148 -0.25 4.26 2.99
C GLU A 148 -1.78 4.11 3.14
N ASN A 149 -2.37 2.96 2.75
CA ASN A 149 -3.74 2.67 3.13
C ASN A 149 -3.81 2.36 4.62
N VAL A 150 -4.88 2.80 5.27
CA VAL A 150 -5.06 2.73 6.72
C VAL A 150 -6.32 1.93 7.03
N SER A 151 -6.21 0.99 7.97
CA SER A 151 -7.34 0.17 8.40
C SER A 151 -8.37 0.97 9.21
N GLU A 152 -9.53 0.38 9.45
CA GLU A 152 -10.38 0.79 10.57
C GLU A 152 -9.62 0.58 11.89
N LYS A 153 -10.00 1.34 12.91
CA LYS A 153 -9.48 1.14 14.26
C LYS A 153 -9.95 -0.19 14.85
N SER A 154 -9.11 -0.79 15.67
CA SER A 154 -9.49 -1.95 16.48
C SER A 154 -10.66 -1.64 17.43
N GLU A 155 -11.25 -2.68 18.01
CA GLU A 155 -12.05 -2.49 19.21
C GLU A 155 -11.19 -1.89 20.34
N ALA A 156 -11.79 -1.01 21.14
CA ALA A 156 -11.09 -0.33 22.22
C ALA A 156 -10.81 -1.28 23.40
N ALA A 157 -9.54 -1.34 23.82
CA ALA A 157 -9.16 -1.97 25.08
C ALA A 157 -9.12 -0.90 26.18
N THR A 158 -9.83 -1.13 27.27
CA THR A 158 -9.89 -0.18 28.40
C THR A 158 -9.12 -0.68 29.61
N PHE A 159 -8.47 0.24 30.33
CA PHE A 159 -7.78 -0.05 31.57
C PHE A 159 -7.80 1.16 32.51
N THR A 160 -7.52 0.94 33.78
CA THR A 160 -7.39 2.00 34.81
C THR A 160 -5.98 1.93 35.38
N THR A 161 -5.24 3.03 35.42
CA THR A 161 -3.92 3.11 36.08
C THR A 161 -4.04 2.94 37.61
N ALA A 162 -2.99 2.40 38.24
CA ALA A 162 -2.92 2.26 39.66
C ALA A 162 -2.99 3.63 40.38
N LYS A 163 -3.46 3.63 41.60
CA LYS A 163 -3.43 4.84 42.46
C LYS A 163 -1.99 5.15 42.82
N ALA A 164 -1.67 6.46 42.90
CA ALA A 164 -0.39 6.90 43.42
C ALA A 164 -0.15 6.36 44.85
N VAL A 165 1.04 5.82 45.05
CA VAL A 165 1.44 5.39 46.40
C VAL A 165 1.75 6.64 47.21
N ASP A 166 1.05 6.80 48.37
CA ASP A 166 1.39 7.84 49.33
C ASP A 166 2.70 7.46 50.04
N THR A 167 3.73 8.23 49.80
CA THR A 167 5.06 8.06 50.42
C THR A 167 5.34 9.12 51.46
N GLU A 168 4.37 9.98 51.77
CA GLU A 168 4.52 11.02 52.77
C GLU A 168 4.30 10.47 54.18
N ALA A 169 5.27 10.68 55.07
CA ALA A 169 5.14 10.27 56.46
C ALA A 169 4.11 11.18 57.17
N PRO A 170 3.29 10.62 58.11
CA PRO A 170 2.39 11.45 58.90
C PRO A 170 3.12 12.59 59.61
N SER A 171 2.52 13.79 59.61
CA SER A 171 3.07 14.93 60.35
C SER A 171 3.06 14.64 61.86
N VAL A 172 4.12 15.06 62.54
CA VAL A 172 4.21 14.92 63.98
C VAL A 172 3.09 15.75 64.61
N PRO A 173 2.31 15.20 65.58
CA PRO A 173 1.33 16.00 66.30
C PRO A 173 2.01 17.18 66.98
N THR A 174 1.53 18.37 66.73
CA THR A 174 1.92 19.57 67.52
C THR A 174 1.01 19.65 68.78
N ASP A 175 1.60 19.61 69.94
CA ASP A 175 0.93 19.85 71.23
C ASP A 175 0.41 21.29 71.31
#